data_826632495f62650cd3b52fbcd7073ad9
#
_entry.id   826632495f62650cd3b52fbcd7073ad9
#
_cell.length_a   1.000
_cell.length_b   1.000
_cell.length_c   1.000
_cell.angle_alpha   90.00
_cell.angle_beta   90.00
_cell.angle_gamma   90.00
#
_symmetry.space_group_name_H-M   'P 1'
#
loop_
_entity.id
_entity.type
_entity.pdbx_description
1 polymer ?
#
loop_
_entity_poly.entity_id
_entity_poly.type
_entity_poly.pdbx_seq_one_letter_code
_entity_poly.pdbx_strand_id
1 'polypeptide(L)'
;SSYSEMTITIVRPKWQKTMTMKSWSLGTDYSVSLVTSPAKEKGSVFLKRKNEVWNYLPSLERTIKLPPSMMTQSFMGTDLTNDDLVKQSSMVVDYSHKILKEESVEGLSCWKLELLPNEEATVVWGKLIVWIDKSDFMQLKVEFYDEDQELVNLMNGYNFKMFGNKKLPSKIEFIPLEDEGNKTVIEYNSWDFNSEIPSNYFTTQYVSRLK
;
A
#
# COMPACT_ATOMS: atom_id res chain seq x y z
N SER A 1 11.50 -6.77 10.65
CA SER A 1 10.54 -7.50 9.79
C SER A 1 9.14 -7.44 10.39
N SER A 2 8.13 -7.63 9.57
CA SER A 2 6.75 -7.63 10.05
C SER A 2 5.89 -8.65 9.31
N TYR A 3 4.83 -9.11 10.00
CA TYR A 3 3.79 -9.95 9.44
C TYR A 3 2.44 -9.28 9.64
N SER A 4 1.57 -9.31 8.64
CA SER A 4 0.21 -8.78 8.74
C SER A 4 -0.81 -9.67 8.05
N GLU A 5 -2.04 -9.63 8.56
CA GLU A 5 -3.22 -10.16 7.89
C GLU A 5 -4.18 -9.02 7.61
N MET A 6 -4.70 -8.96 6.39
CA MET A 6 -5.56 -7.87 5.97
C MET A 6 -6.72 -8.36 5.11
N THR A 7 -7.80 -7.61 5.18
CA THR A 7 -8.95 -7.73 4.31
C THR A 7 -8.98 -6.52 3.39
N ILE A 8 -9.08 -6.74 2.09
CA ILE A 8 -9.19 -5.70 1.07
C ILE A 8 -10.57 -5.79 0.45
N THR A 9 -11.33 -4.70 0.49
CA THR A 9 -12.66 -4.61 -0.09
C THR A 9 -12.66 -3.55 -1.20
N ILE A 10 -12.93 -3.99 -2.41
CA ILE A 10 -13.14 -3.13 -3.59
C ILE A 10 -14.61 -2.79 -3.63
N VAL A 11 -14.95 -1.52 -3.52
CA VAL A 11 -16.33 -1.01 -3.60
C VAL A 11 -16.52 -0.31 -4.93
N ARG A 12 -17.60 -0.65 -5.61
CA ARG A 12 -18.04 -0.02 -6.86
C ARG A 12 -19.55 0.24 -6.78
N PRO A 13 -20.12 1.16 -7.55
CA PRO A 13 -21.55 1.52 -7.42
C PRO A 13 -22.52 0.34 -7.53
N LYS A 14 -22.17 -0.71 -8.27
CA LYS A 14 -23.05 -1.86 -8.53
C LYS A 14 -22.58 -3.19 -7.96
N TRP A 15 -21.37 -3.25 -7.41
CA TRP A 15 -20.80 -4.49 -6.89
C TRP A 15 -19.71 -4.22 -5.86
N GLN A 16 -19.42 -5.24 -5.09
CA GLN A 16 -18.33 -5.24 -4.12
C GLN A 16 -17.58 -6.58 -4.23
N LYS A 17 -16.26 -6.53 -4.07
CA LYS A 17 -15.40 -7.71 -4.01
C LYS A 17 -14.50 -7.61 -2.79
N THR A 18 -14.44 -8.69 -2.02
CA THR A 18 -13.56 -8.79 -0.85
C THR A 18 -12.50 -9.86 -1.07
N MET A 19 -11.27 -9.56 -0.69
CA MET A 19 -10.16 -10.51 -0.67
C MET A 19 -9.44 -10.44 0.66
N THR A 20 -8.82 -11.55 1.07
CA THR A 20 -7.96 -11.60 2.27
C THR A 20 -6.54 -11.94 1.86
N MET A 21 -5.60 -11.34 2.56
CA MET A 21 -4.17 -11.50 2.27
C MET A 21 -3.36 -11.65 3.56
N LYS A 22 -2.27 -12.40 3.46
CA LYS A 22 -1.18 -12.44 4.43
C LYS A 22 0.05 -11.78 3.82
N SER A 23 0.73 -10.94 4.57
CA SER A 23 1.91 -10.24 4.07
C SER A 23 3.06 -10.33 5.05
N TRP A 24 4.25 -10.56 4.52
CA TRP A 24 5.53 -10.59 5.24
C TRP A 24 6.44 -9.53 4.65
N SER A 25 7.13 -8.76 5.49
CA SER A 25 8.04 -7.69 5.05
C SER A 25 9.37 -7.74 5.79
N LEU A 26 10.44 -7.37 5.10
CA LEU A 26 11.77 -7.19 5.65
C LEU A 26 12.31 -5.82 5.22
N GLY A 27 12.34 -4.89 6.17
CA GLY A 27 12.62 -3.49 5.87
C GLY A 27 11.59 -2.91 4.90
N THR A 28 12.03 -2.01 4.05
CA THR A 28 11.24 -1.36 3.02
C THR A 28 11.42 -1.99 1.64
N ASP A 29 12.44 -2.84 1.48
CA ASP A 29 12.88 -3.37 0.19
C ASP A 29 12.24 -4.70 -0.19
N TYR A 30 11.80 -5.48 0.80
CA TYR A 30 11.31 -6.83 0.56
C TYR A 30 9.94 -7.03 1.17
N SER A 31 9.01 -7.49 0.37
CA SER A 31 7.72 -7.98 0.86
C SER A 31 7.20 -9.13 0.01
N VAL A 32 6.45 -10.01 0.64
CA VAL A 32 5.72 -11.07 -0.04
C VAL A 32 4.30 -11.09 0.50
N SER A 33 3.31 -11.10 -0.39
CA SER A 33 1.89 -11.11 -0.05
C SER A 33 1.20 -12.29 -0.73
N LEU A 34 0.51 -13.09 0.07
CA LEU A 34 -0.25 -14.26 -0.35
C LEU A 34 -1.74 -13.96 -0.29
N VAL A 35 -2.45 -14.15 -1.38
CA VAL A 35 -3.92 -14.10 -1.41
C VAL A 35 -4.47 -15.41 -0.83
N THR A 36 -5.31 -15.29 0.21
CA THR A 36 -5.91 -16.44 0.91
C THR A 36 -7.39 -16.63 0.55
N SER A 37 -8.05 -15.60 0.06
CA SER A 37 -9.45 -15.59 -0.39
C SER A 37 -9.66 -14.48 -1.42
N PRO A 38 -10.62 -14.58 -2.35
CA PRO A 38 -11.53 -15.71 -2.60
C PRO A 38 -10.85 -16.86 -3.36
N ALA A 39 -11.57 -17.97 -3.51
CA ALA A 39 -11.04 -19.22 -4.09
C ALA A 39 -10.43 -19.05 -5.50
N LYS A 40 -10.95 -18.12 -6.30
CA LYS A 40 -10.47 -17.81 -7.66
C LYS A 40 -9.04 -17.27 -7.68
N GLU A 41 -8.68 -16.43 -6.73
CA GLU A 41 -7.37 -15.76 -6.61
C GLU A 41 -6.47 -16.40 -5.56
N LYS A 42 -7.00 -17.33 -4.76
CA LYS A 42 -6.27 -17.99 -3.68
C LYS A 42 -4.99 -18.66 -4.18
N GLY A 43 -3.90 -18.42 -3.45
CA GLY A 43 -2.57 -18.90 -3.79
C GLY A 43 -1.78 -17.99 -4.74
N SER A 44 -2.37 -16.90 -5.24
CA SER A 44 -1.61 -15.86 -5.92
C SER A 44 -0.65 -15.19 -4.93
N VAL A 45 0.61 -15.03 -5.33
CA VAL A 45 1.65 -14.42 -4.49
C VAL A 45 2.29 -13.25 -5.22
N PHE A 46 2.40 -12.13 -4.53
CA PHE A 46 3.13 -10.95 -5.00
C PHE A 46 4.41 -10.80 -4.20
N LEU A 47 5.52 -10.79 -4.89
CA LEU A 47 6.84 -10.62 -4.30
C LEU A 47 7.44 -9.29 -4.76
N LYS A 48 7.72 -8.39 -3.80
CA LYS A 48 8.51 -7.18 -4.01
C LYS A 48 9.95 -7.44 -3.60
N ARG A 49 10.88 -7.03 -4.45
CA ARG A 49 12.32 -6.98 -4.15
C ARG A 49 12.88 -5.66 -4.67
N LYS A 50 13.14 -4.72 -3.77
CA LYS A 50 13.51 -3.34 -4.12
C LYS A 50 12.44 -2.73 -5.06
N ASN A 51 12.81 -2.37 -6.27
CA ASN A 51 11.92 -1.74 -7.26
C ASN A 51 11.29 -2.74 -8.25
N GLU A 52 11.39 -4.04 -7.97
CA GLU A 52 10.89 -5.08 -8.85
C GLU A 52 9.76 -5.88 -8.19
N VAL A 53 8.77 -6.24 -8.98
CA VAL A 53 7.64 -7.06 -8.55
C VAL A 53 7.53 -8.32 -9.39
N TRP A 54 7.24 -9.43 -8.74
CA TRP A 54 6.88 -10.69 -9.37
C TRP A 54 5.51 -11.12 -8.87
N ASN A 55 4.74 -11.70 -9.76
CA ASN A 55 3.48 -12.34 -9.45
C ASN A 55 3.57 -13.83 -9.74
N TYR A 56 3.30 -14.67 -8.73
CA TYR A 56 3.09 -16.10 -8.92
C TYR A 56 1.59 -16.35 -9.16
N LEU A 57 1.31 -17.01 -10.27
CA LEU A 57 -0.04 -17.39 -10.71
C LEU A 57 -0.22 -18.91 -10.48
N PRO A 58 -1.00 -19.33 -9.47
CA PRO A 58 -1.13 -20.76 -9.16
C PRO A 58 -1.78 -21.57 -10.30
N SER A 59 -2.67 -20.96 -11.07
CA SER A 59 -3.31 -21.62 -12.24
C SER A 59 -2.34 -21.94 -13.37
N LEU A 60 -1.22 -21.22 -13.45
CA LEU A 60 -0.17 -21.42 -14.46
C LEU A 60 1.09 -22.04 -13.88
N GLU A 61 1.16 -22.17 -12.55
CA GLU A 61 2.34 -22.59 -11.78
C GLU A 61 3.61 -21.80 -12.16
N ARG A 62 3.45 -20.49 -12.47
CA ARG A 62 4.54 -19.63 -12.93
C ARG A 62 4.66 -18.38 -12.11
N THR A 63 5.91 -18.00 -11.88
CA THR A 63 6.29 -16.67 -11.35
C THR A 63 6.70 -15.78 -12.52
N ILE A 64 6.00 -14.67 -12.69
CA ILE A 64 6.20 -13.72 -13.77
C ILE A 64 6.67 -12.39 -13.17
N LYS A 65 7.75 -11.84 -13.69
CA LYS A 65 8.18 -10.47 -13.35
C LYS A 65 7.26 -9.47 -14.03
N LEU A 66 6.74 -8.52 -13.28
CA LEU A 66 5.92 -7.44 -13.84
C LEU A 66 6.82 -6.48 -14.64
N PRO A 67 6.55 -6.27 -15.93
CA PRO A 67 7.29 -5.30 -16.71
C PRO A 67 6.92 -3.87 -16.29
N PRO A 68 7.78 -2.85 -16.56
CA PRO A 68 7.50 -1.45 -16.22
C PRO A 68 6.14 -0.94 -16.71
N SER A 69 5.70 -1.38 -17.88
CA SER A 69 4.39 -1.01 -18.46
C SER A 69 3.17 -1.50 -17.67
N MET A 70 3.34 -2.45 -16.76
CA MET A 70 2.29 -2.93 -15.89
C MET A 70 2.30 -2.27 -14.50
N MET A 71 3.29 -1.44 -14.19
CA MET A 71 3.41 -0.82 -12.86
C MET A 71 2.29 0.19 -12.59
N THR A 72 1.82 0.91 -13.61
CA THR A 72 0.69 1.85 -13.51
C THR A 72 -0.68 1.19 -13.55
N GLN A 73 -0.73 -0.13 -13.80
CA GLN A 73 -1.99 -0.86 -13.80
C GLN A 73 -2.49 -1.12 -12.37
N SER A 74 -3.81 -1.19 -12.26
CA SER A 74 -4.50 -1.50 -11.01
C SER A 74 -4.04 -2.84 -10.41
N PHE A 75 -3.68 -2.82 -9.12
CA PHE A 75 -3.38 -4.02 -8.36
C PHE A 75 -4.67 -4.81 -8.09
N MET A 76 -4.86 -5.95 -8.75
CA MET A 76 -5.99 -6.87 -8.57
C MET A 76 -7.39 -6.22 -8.70
N GLY A 77 -7.48 -5.08 -9.42
CA GLY A 77 -8.72 -4.31 -9.58
C GLY A 77 -9.04 -3.33 -8.45
N THR A 78 -8.09 -3.11 -7.54
CA THR A 78 -8.17 -2.06 -6.51
C THR A 78 -7.92 -0.68 -7.13
N ASP A 79 -8.11 0.38 -6.34
CA ASP A 79 -7.76 1.75 -6.71
C ASP A 79 -6.26 2.08 -6.46
N LEU A 80 -5.48 1.08 -6.07
CA LEU A 80 -4.03 1.14 -5.97
C LEU A 80 -3.38 0.57 -7.23
N THR A 81 -2.27 1.13 -7.63
CA THR A 81 -1.45 0.59 -8.72
C THR A 81 -0.42 -0.43 -8.21
N ASN A 82 0.16 -1.20 -9.10
CA ASN A 82 1.29 -2.06 -8.75
C ASN A 82 2.50 -1.22 -8.28
N ASP A 83 2.66 0.00 -8.77
CA ASP A 83 3.69 0.95 -8.37
C ASP A 83 3.52 1.41 -6.92
N ASP A 84 2.29 1.69 -6.49
CA ASP A 84 2.00 2.07 -5.11
C ASP A 84 2.46 1.02 -4.09
N LEU A 85 2.36 -0.27 -4.44
CA LEU A 85 2.85 -1.35 -3.58
C LEU A 85 4.38 -1.37 -3.44
N VAL A 86 5.08 -0.94 -4.48
CA VAL A 86 6.56 -0.93 -4.50
C VAL A 86 7.10 0.31 -3.83
N LYS A 87 6.45 1.45 -4.06
CA LYS A 87 6.98 2.78 -3.73
C LYS A 87 6.44 3.38 -2.43
N GLN A 88 5.76 2.59 -1.58
CA GLN A 88 5.34 3.09 -0.26
C GLN A 88 6.50 3.69 0.56
N SER A 89 7.71 3.16 0.40
CA SER A 89 8.92 3.69 1.04
C SER A 89 9.56 4.84 0.27
N SER A 90 9.17 5.08 -0.96
CA SER A 90 9.77 6.10 -1.82
C SER A 90 9.40 7.51 -1.39
N MET A 91 8.27 7.70 -0.72
CA MET A 91 7.87 9.01 -0.17
C MET A 91 8.96 9.66 0.69
N VAL A 92 9.81 8.85 1.34
CA VAL A 92 10.91 9.34 2.20
C VAL A 92 12.15 9.70 1.40
N VAL A 93 12.41 9.00 0.28
CA VAL A 93 13.69 9.10 -0.47
C VAL A 93 13.53 9.89 -1.75
N ASP A 94 12.41 9.68 -2.47
CA ASP A 94 12.19 10.23 -3.80
C ASP A 94 11.53 11.60 -3.80
N TYR A 95 11.13 12.11 -2.62
CA TYR A 95 10.49 13.41 -2.47
C TYR A 95 11.25 14.32 -1.53
N SER A 96 11.26 15.61 -1.82
CA SER A 96 11.59 16.67 -0.88
C SER A 96 10.37 16.97 0.00
N HIS A 97 10.59 17.33 1.25
CA HIS A 97 9.54 17.50 2.25
C HIS A 97 9.52 18.91 2.81
N LYS A 98 8.32 19.49 2.91
CA LYS A 98 8.12 20.82 3.51
C LYS A 98 6.91 20.80 4.44
N ILE A 99 7.07 21.18 5.69
CA ILE A 99 5.94 21.40 6.59
C ILE A 99 5.25 22.70 6.17
N LEU A 100 3.95 22.61 5.85
CA LEU A 100 3.13 23.75 5.45
C LEU A 100 2.52 24.44 6.67
N LYS A 101 1.86 23.66 7.51
CA LYS A 101 1.16 24.12 8.71
C LYS A 101 0.81 22.95 9.64
N GLU A 102 0.26 23.30 10.78
CA GLU A 102 -0.42 22.36 11.67
C GLU A 102 -1.92 22.36 11.38
N GLU A 103 -2.55 21.19 11.44
CA GLU A 103 -3.98 21.03 11.16
C GLU A 103 -4.53 19.82 11.94
N SER A 104 -5.80 19.85 12.30
CA SER A 104 -6.42 18.71 12.97
C SER A 104 -7.07 17.77 11.95
N VAL A 105 -6.80 16.47 12.06
CA VAL A 105 -7.44 15.40 11.27
C VAL A 105 -7.95 14.35 12.23
N GLU A 106 -9.23 13.97 12.13
CA GLU A 106 -9.88 13.00 13.03
C GLU A 106 -9.68 13.30 14.53
N GLY A 107 -9.61 14.60 14.86
CA GLY A 107 -9.40 15.07 16.24
C GLY A 107 -7.94 15.00 16.72
N LEU A 108 -7.01 14.56 15.89
CA LEU A 108 -5.58 14.49 16.18
C LEU A 108 -4.85 15.71 15.60
N SER A 109 -3.87 16.25 16.35
CA SER A 109 -3.01 17.34 15.86
C SER A 109 -1.97 16.77 14.91
N CYS A 110 -1.94 17.27 13.68
CA CYS A 110 -1.08 16.80 12.61
C CYS A 110 -0.17 17.89 12.05
N TRP A 111 1.00 17.48 11.55
CA TRP A 111 1.71 18.25 10.56
C TRP A 111 1.11 17.96 9.18
N LYS A 112 0.80 19.04 8.45
CA LYS A 112 0.50 18.98 7.02
C LYS A 112 1.79 19.21 6.25
N LEU A 113 2.21 18.23 5.47
CA LEU A 113 3.44 18.25 4.68
C LEU A 113 3.13 18.30 3.19
N GLU A 114 3.91 19.06 2.46
CA GLU A 114 4.01 18.99 1.00
C GLU A 114 5.22 18.14 0.63
N LEU A 115 5.02 17.20 -0.28
CA LEU A 115 6.05 16.36 -0.84
C LEU A 115 6.11 16.63 -2.36
N LEU A 116 7.27 17.05 -2.85
CA LEU A 116 7.53 17.28 -4.27
C LEU A 116 8.60 16.29 -4.75
N PRO A 117 8.42 15.66 -5.92
CA PRO A 117 9.42 14.73 -6.46
C PRO A 117 10.78 15.39 -6.60
N ASN A 118 11.84 14.67 -6.28
CA ASN A 118 13.21 15.06 -6.60
C ASN A 118 13.43 14.95 -8.12
N GLU A 119 14.37 15.71 -8.68
CA GLU A 119 14.61 15.82 -10.14
C GLU A 119 14.85 14.47 -10.82
N GLU A 120 15.49 13.52 -10.13
CA GLU A 120 15.83 12.19 -10.66
C GLU A 120 14.81 11.11 -10.26
N ALA A 121 13.77 11.47 -9.48
CA ALA A 121 12.80 10.51 -9.00
C ALA A 121 11.88 10.02 -10.13
N THR A 122 11.79 8.72 -10.29
CA THR A 122 10.82 8.09 -11.21
C THR A 122 9.57 7.74 -10.43
N VAL A 123 8.67 8.69 -10.23
CA VAL A 123 7.43 8.55 -9.46
C VAL A 123 6.22 8.92 -10.31
N VAL A 124 5.05 8.43 -9.93
CA VAL A 124 3.78 8.68 -10.64
C VAL A 124 3.16 10.01 -10.22
N TRP A 125 3.33 10.39 -8.95
CA TRP A 125 2.64 11.55 -8.38
C TRP A 125 3.47 12.81 -8.47
N GLY A 126 2.92 13.85 -9.10
CA GLY A 126 3.57 15.16 -9.24
C GLY A 126 3.64 15.94 -7.93
N LYS A 127 2.76 15.64 -6.97
CA LYS A 127 2.78 16.20 -5.62
C LYS A 127 1.98 15.31 -4.68
N LEU A 128 2.41 15.24 -3.41
CA LEU A 128 1.62 14.66 -2.33
C LEU A 128 1.43 15.70 -1.23
N ILE A 129 0.23 15.70 -0.62
CA ILE A 129 0.00 16.39 0.65
C ILE A 129 -0.30 15.34 1.69
N VAL A 130 0.49 15.31 2.76
CA VAL A 130 0.46 14.24 3.77
C VAL A 130 0.17 14.84 5.15
N TRP A 131 -0.71 14.21 5.91
CA TRP A 131 -0.98 14.56 7.31
C TRP A 131 -0.42 13.48 8.23
N ILE A 132 0.54 13.86 9.05
CA ILE A 132 1.19 13.00 10.04
C ILE A 132 0.79 13.44 11.43
N ASP A 133 0.22 12.53 12.21
CA ASP A 133 -0.07 12.76 13.62
C ASP A 133 1.20 13.03 14.42
N LYS A 134 1.14 14.03 15.30
CA LYS A 134 2.31 14.50 16.06
C LYS A 134 2.71 13.59 17.22
N SER A 135 1.79 12.79 17.72
CA SER A 135 2.00 11.96 18.91
C SER A 135 2.60 10.59 18.57
N ASP A 136 1.98 9.91 17.62
CA ASP A 136 2.31 8.53 17.25
C ASP A 136 2.95 8.43 15.85
N PHE A 137 3.11 9.57 15.16
CA PHE A 137 3.67 9.68 13.78
C PHE A 137 2.90 8.84 12.75
N MET A 138 1.60 8.67 12.96
CA MET A 138 0.73 7.97 12.03
C MET A 138 0.44 8.85 10.81
N GLN A 139 0.51 8.26 9.62
CA GLN A 139 -0.01 8.87 8.40
C GLN A 139 -1.53 8.71 8.39
N LEU A 140 -2.26 9.82 8.51
CA LEU A 140 -3.71 9.81 8.64
C LEU A 140 -4.44 10.11 7.33
N LYS A 141 -3.84 10.96 6.50
CA LYS A 141 -4.42 11.38 5.23
C LYS A 141 -3.33 11.63 4.20
N VAL A 142 -3.59 11.28 2.94
CA VAL A 142 -2.77 11.69 1.79
C VAL A 142 -3.69 12.16 0.67
N GLU A 143 -3.32 13.27 0.07
CA GLU A 143 -3.86 13.75 -1.19
C GLU A 143 -2.82 13.51 -2.29
N PHE A 144 -3.23 12.87 -3.37
CA PHE A 144 -2.38 12.52 -4.51
C PHE A 144 -2.72 13.42 -5.68
N TYR A 145 -1.75 14.14 -6.15
CA TYR A 145 -1.84 15.05 -7.29
C TYR A 145 -1.04 14.48 -8.47
N ASP A 146 -1.58 14.60 -9.66
CA ASP A 146 -0.90 14.21 -10.89
C ASP A 146 0.18 15.24 -11.32
N GLU A 147 0.73 15.06 -12.53
CA GLU A 147 1.74 15.95 -13.09
C GLU A 147 1.17 17.35 -13.40
N ASP A 148 -0.14 17.46 -13.70
CA ASP A 148 -0.83 18.71 -13.97
C ASP A 148 -1.30 19.41 -12.67
N GLN A 149 -0.94 18.89 -11.52
CA GLN A 149 -1.30 19.39 -10.18
C GLN A 149 -2.80 19.28 -9.86
N GLU A 150 -3.52 18.41 -10.55
CA GLU A 150 -4.92 18.08 -10.24
C GLU A 150 -4.98 17.01 -9.15
N LEU A 151 -5.90 17.18 -8.21
CA LEU A 151 -6.13 16.22 -7.15
C LEU A 151 -6.92 15.03 -7.70
N VAL A 152 -6.29 13.85 -7.74
CA VAL A 152 -6.88 12.65 -8.37
C VAL A 152 -7.27 11.56 -7.38
N ASN A 153 -6.54 11.38 -6.29
CA ASN A 153 -6.84 10.34 -5.31
C ASN A 153 -6.72 10.86 -3.87
N LEU A 154 -7.47 10.24 -2.97
CA LEU A 154 -7.38 10.43 -1.53
C LEU A 154 -7.06 9.09 -0.83
N MET A 155 -6.25 9.15 0.22
CA MET A 155 -6.11 8.09 1.21
C MET A 155 -6.48 8.64 2.58
N ASN A 156 -7.35 7.93 3.30
CA ASN A 156 -7.72 8.29 4.67
C ASN A 156 -7.54 7.07 5.60
N GLY A 157 -6.97 7.32 6.78
CA GLY A 157 -6.78 6.33 7.83
C GLY A 157 -7.78 6.50 8.96
N TYR A 158 -8.35 5.38 9.42
CA TYR A 158 -9.39 5.35 10.45
C TYR A 158 -9.14 4.22 11.45
N ASN A 159 -9.94 4.20 12.53
CA ASN A 159 -9.99 3.12 13.50
C ASN A 159 -8.61 2.78 14.08
N PHE A 160 -8.00 3.75 14.77
CA PHE A 160 -6.65 3.62 15.32
C PHE A 160 -6.58 2.51 16.37
N LYS A 161 -5.69 1.55 16.18
CA LYS A 161 -5.47 0.40 17.07
C LYS A 161 -4.00 0.26 17.43
N MET A 162 -3.76 -0.39 18.57
CA MET A 162 -2.42 -0.84 18.94
C MET A 162 -2.11 -2.17 18.24
N PHE A 163 -1.01 -2.20 17.51
CA PHE A 163 -0.39 -3.39 16.94
C PHE A 163 0.99 -3.57 17.61
N GLY A 164 1.03 -4.40 18.64
CA GLY A 164 2.18 -4.45 19.55
C GLY A 164 2.35 -3.10 20.26
N ASN A 165 3.50 -2.46 20.08
CA ASN A 165 3.83 -1.14 20.66
C ASN A 165 3.58 0.05 19.70
N LYS A 166 3.00 -0.19 18.53
CA LYS A 166 2.71 0.85 17.54
C LYS A 166 1.22 1.09 17.44
N LYS A 167 0.80 2.35 17.50
CA LYS A 167 -0.56 2.77 17.18
C LYS A 167 -0.64 3.11 15.70
N LEU A 168 -1.58 2.51 14.97
CA LEU A 168 -1.72 2.70 13.55
C LEU A 168 -3.20 2.69 13.15
N PRO A 169 -3.57 3.32 12.00
CA PRO A 169 -4.87 3.12 11.40
C PRO A 169 -5.06 1.62 11.08
N SER A 170 -6.15 1.04 11.58
CA SER A 170 -6.50 -0.34 11.23
C SER A 170 -7.39 -0.42 10.00
N LYS A 171 -7.93 0.71 9.53
CA LYS A 171 -8.71 0.84 8.31
C LYS A 171 -8.14 1.98 7.48
N ILE A 172 -7.90 1.71 6.20
CA ILE A 172 -7.42 2.68 5.21
C ILE A 172 -8.39 2.67 4.04
N GLU A 173 -8.84 3.85 3.60
CA GLU A 173 -9.67 4.00 2.39
C GLU A 173 -8.88 4.75 1.31
N PHE A 174 -8.82 4.18 0.12
CA PHE A 174 -8.35 4.83 -1.11
C PHE A 174 -9.56 5.20 -1.96
N ILE A 175 -9.64 6.45 -2.38
CA ILE A 175 -10.79 7.03 -3.06
C ILE A 175 -10.31 7.75 -4.31
N PRO A 176 -10.53 7.18 -5.51
CA PRO A 176 -10.31 7.90 -6.76
C PRO A 176 -11.41 8.96 -6.92
N LEU A 177 -11.06 10.18 -7.29
CA LEU A 177 -12.02 11.30 -7.35
C LEU A 177 -12.73 11.38 -8.71
N GLU A 178 -12.15 10.82 -9.75
CA GLU A 178 -12.78 10.76 -11.08
C GLU A 178 -13.95 9.79 -11.15
N ASP A 179 -13.93 8.75 -10.30
CA ASP A 179 -14.89 7.65 -10.32
C ASP A 179 -15.80 7.69 -9.08
N GLU A 180 -16.88 8.47 -9.13
CA GLU A 180 -17.79 8.62 -8.01
C GLU A 180 -18.36 7.27 -7.52
N GLY A 181 -18.26 7.03 -6.21
CA GLY A 181 -18.72 5.80 -5.56
C GLY A 181 -17.69 4.65 -5.59
N ASN A 182 -16.56 4.81 -6.26
CA ASN A 182 -15.45 3.86 -6.20
C ASN A 182 -14.62 4.10 -4.95
N LYS A 183 -14.18 3.02 -4.32
CA LYS A 183 -13.12 3.03 -3.31
C LYS A 183 -12.56 1.64 -3.05
N THR A 184 -11.35 1.62 -2.54
CA THR A 184 -10.73 0.44 -1.95
C THR A 184 -10.54 0.63 -0.46
N VAL A 185 -11.01 -0.34 0.32
CA VAL A 185 -10.87 -0.35 1.78
C VAL A 185 -9.92 -1.46 2.17
N ILE A 186 -8.87 -1.12 2.94
CA ILE A 186 -7.94 -2.08 3.53
C ILE A 186 -8.17 -2.09 5.03
N GLU A 187 -8.44 -3.25 5.62
CA GLU A 187 -8.58 -3.45 7.05
C GLU A 187 -7.52 -4.42 7.55
N TYR A 188 -6.64 -3.94 8.43
CA TYR A 188 -5.64 -4.77 9.09
C TYR A 188 -6.29 -5.53 10.25
N ASN A 189 -6.37 -6.85 10.13
CA ASN A 189 -6.89 -7.74 11.16
C ASN A 189 -5.85 -7.98 12.26
N SER A 190 -4.59 -8.15 11.85
CA SER A 190 -3.43 -8.26 12.73
C SER A 190 -2.18 -7.67 12.08
N TRP A 191 -1.25 -7.18 12.89
CA TRP A 191 0.05 -6.70 12.44
C TRP A 191 1.09 -6.92 13.54
N ASP A 192 2.08 -7.77 13.27
CA ASP A 192 3.21 -8.06 14.16
C ASP A 192 4.49 -7.49 13.55
N PHE A 193 5.16 -6.62 14.30
CA PHE A 193 6.40 -5.96 13.89
C PHE A 193 7.67 -6.66 14.39
N ASN A 194 7.53 -7.73 15.17
CA ASN A 194 8.63 -8.46 15.77
C ASN A 194 8.80 -9.88 15.22
N SER A 195 8.07 -10.21 14.13
CA SER A 195 8.16 -11.52 13.49
C SER A 195 9.55 -11.79 12.94
N GLU A 196 10.16 -12.89 13.30
CA GLU A 196 11.39 -13.38 12.66
C GLU A 196 11.01 -14.06 11.34
N ILE A 197 11.31 -13.40 10.22
CA ILE A 197 10.99 -13.88 8.89
C ILE A 197 12.28 -14.29 8.19
N PRO A 198 12.43 -15.57 7.82
CA PRO A 198 13.60 -16.04 7.09
C PRO A 198 13.73 -15.32 5.73
N SER A 199 14.96 -14.91 5.37
CA SER A 199 15.21 -14.15 4.14
C SER A 199 14.85 -14.92 2.84
N ASN A 200 14.79 -16.25 2.89
CA ASN A 200 14.38 -17.08 1.76
C ASN A 200 12.91 -16.90 1.37
N TYR A 201 12.05 -16.37 2.28
CA TYR A 201 10.67 -15.98 1.96
C TYR A 201 10.61 -14.99 0.78
N PHE A 202 11.61 -14.14 0.66
CA PHE A 202 11.69 -13.08 -0.34
C PHE A 202 12.43 -13.52 -1.62
N THR A 203 12.26 -14.76 -2.04
CA THR A 203 12.87 -15.30 -3.27
C THR A 203 11.82 -15.81 -4.24
N THR A 204 12.09 -15.68 -5.54
CA THR A 204 11.19 -16.16 -6.60
C THR A 204 10.98 -17.69 -6.56
N GLN A 205 11.90 -18.43 -5.96
CA GLN A 205 11.81 -19.87 -5.76
C GLN A 205 10.90 -20.25 -4.59
N TYR A 206 10.76 -19.36 -3.59
CA TYR A 206 9.95 -19.64 -2.40
C TYR A 206 8.48 -19.30 -2.60
N VAL A 207 8.16 -18.32 -3.46
CA VAL A 207 6.77 -17.85 -3.64
C VAL A 207 5.80 -18.96 -4.05
N SER A 208 6.24 -19.92 -4.85
CA SER A 208 5.42 -21.07 -5.25
C SER A 208 5.12 -22.06 -4.12
N ARG A 209 5.81 -21.95 -2.99
CA ARG A 209 5.68 -22.82 -1.79
C ARG A 209 4.78 -22.20 -0.73
N LEU A 210 4.49 -20.90 -0.83
CA LEU A 210 3.55 -20.24 0.07
C LEU A 210 2.13 -20.73 -0.23
N LYS A 211 1.45 -21.28 0.80
CA LYS A 211 0.09 -21.84 0.68
C LYS A 211 -0.80 -21.33 1.82
#